data_143c6ff489d19188b772bf0c6d9feb78
#
_entry.id   143c6ff489d19188b772bf0c6d9feb78
#
_cell.length_a   1.000
_cell.length_b   1.000
_cell.length_c   1.000
_cell.angle_alpha   90.00
_cell.angle_beta   90.00
_cell.angle_gamma   90.00
#
_symmetry.space_group_name_H-M   'P 1'
#
loop_
_entity.id
_entity.type
_entity.pdbx_description
1 polymer ?
#
loop_
_entity_poly.entity_id
_entity_poly.type
_entity_poly.pdbx_seq_one_letter_code
_entity_poly.pdbx_strand_id
1 'polypeptide(L)'
;DLGAAPGGWSWLMRQRGARVIAVDNGPLAAGLGDDPGVEHLRRDAFRYHPPAPVDWLLCDVVDRPQGVARLMLRWLRAGHCRAALFNLKLPMRRPLETVQRTLRALEATGAEVRAGQLYHDREEVTVYARRRRRPPFEARPKGLR
;
A
#
# COMPACT_ATOMS: atom_id res chain seq x y z
N ASP A 1 1.33 -7.68 1.84
CA ASP A 1 0.84 -7.74 0.45
C ASP A 1 -0.65 -8.05 0.46
N LEU A 2 -1.49 -7.10 0.07
CA LEU A 2 -2.95 -7.21 0.02
C LEU A 2 -3.39 -7.54 -1.41
N GLY A 3 -4.16 -8.62 -1.59
CA GLY A 3 -4.45 -9.17 -2.91
C GLY A 3 -3.24 -9.90 -3.47
N ALA A 4 -2.59 -10.69 -2.63
CA ALA A 4 -1.27 -11.25 -2.91
C ALA A 4 -1.26 -12.31 -4.01
N ALA A 5 -2.32 -13.12 -4.15
CA ALA A 5 -2.34 -14.23 -5.09
C ALA A 5 -2.18 -13.80 -6.55
N PRO A 6 -1.39 -14.51 -7.37
CA PRO A 6 -0.62 -15.71 -7.07
C PRO A 6 0.71 -15.48 -6.34
N GLY A 7 1.13 -14.21 -6.07
CA GLY A 7 2.28 -13.91 -5.21
C GLY A 7 3.45 -13.22 -5.88
N GLY A 8 3.26 -12.59 -7.04
CA GLY A 8 4.36 -11.92 -7.77
C GLY A 8 5.06 -10.85 -6.96
N TRP A 9 4.31 -9.98 -6.28
CA TRP A 9 4.89 -8.92 -5.43
C TRP A 9 5.48 -9.51 -4.15
N SER A 10 4.81 -10.48 -3.53
CA SER A 10 5.34 -11.23 -2.38
C SER A 10 6.67 -11.88 -2.70
N TRP A 11 6.77 -12.58 -3.84
CA TRP A 11 8.03 -13.18 -4.30
C TRP A 11 9.13 -12.14 -4.48
N LEU A 12 8.82 -11.03 -5.15
CA LEU A 12 9.78 -9.94 -5.36
C LEU A 12 10.32 -9.37 -4.04
N MET A 13 9.47 -9.22 -3.04
CA MET A 13 9.88 -8.74 -1.72
C MET A 13 10.74 -9.77 -0.99
N ARG A 14 10.42 -11.06 -1.13
CA ARG A 14 11.26 -12.14 -0.58
C ARG A 14 12.66 -12.12 -1.17
N GLN A 15 12.81 -11.92 -2.48
CA GLN A 15 14.12 -11.77 -3.13
C GLN A 15 14.95 -10.60 -2.57
N ARG A 16 14.31 -9.63 -1.96
CA ARG A 16 14.94 -8.48 -1.27
C ARG A 16 15.12 -8.68 0.22
N GLY A 17 14.90 -9.90 0.73
CA GLY A 17 15.09 -10.25 2.14
C GLY A 17 13.95 -9.78 3.07
N ALA A 18 12.83 -9.28 2.55
CA ALA A 18 11.70 -8.87 3.37
C ALA A 18 10.96 -10.10 3.94
N ARG A 19 10.40 -9.97 5.14
CA ARG A 19 9.34 -10.86 5.62
C ARG A 19 8.02 -10.37 5.06
N VAL A 20 7.18 -11.28 4.57
CA VAL A 20 5.94 -10.94 3.88
C VAL A 20 4.74 -11.55 4.60
N ILE A 21 3.73 -10.73 4.84
CA ILE A 21 2.38 -11.18 5.21
C ILE A 21 1.55 -11.03 3.94
N ALA A 22 1.24 -12.16 3.31
CA ALA A 22 0.47 -12.23 2.08
C ALA A 22 -1.01 -12.46 2.44
N VAL A 23 -1.87 -11.50 2.11
CA VAL A 23 -3.30 -11.55 2.44
C VAL A 23 -4.12 -11.71 1.17
N ASP A 24 -4.67 -12.89 0.98
CA ASP A 24 -5.53 -13.23 -0.16
C ASP A 24 -6.31 -14.52 0.12
N ASN A 25 -7.53 -14.63 -0.39
CA ASN A 25 -8.30 -15.87 -0.33
C ASN A 25 -7.84 -16.90 -1.36
N GLY A 26 -7.20 -16.47 -2.44
CA GLY A 26 -6.61 -17.32 -3.47
C GLY A 26 -5.32 -18.01 -3.02
N PRO A 27 -4.92 -19.07 -3.72
CA PRO A 27 -3.67 -19.76 -3.42
C PRO A 27 -2.45 -18.94 -3.91
N LEU A 28 -1.36 -19.02 -3.15
CA LEU A 28 -0.06 -18.56 -3.65
C LEU A 28 0.55 -19.60 -4.59
N ALA A 29 1.43 -19.14 -5.49
CA ALA A 29 2.18 -20.01 -6.37
C ALA A 29 3.01 -21.04 -5.58
N ALA A 30 3.24 -22.20 -6.21
CA ALA A 30 4.02 -23.28 -5.62
C ALA A 30 5.41 -22.79 -5.16
N GLY A 31 5.80 -23.24 -3.97
CA GLY A 31 7.08 -22.86 -3.35
C GLY A 31 7.07 -21.51 -2.61
N LEU A 32 6.17 -20.58 -2.96
CA LEU A 32 6.06 -19.31 -2.23
C LEU A 32 5.31 -19.48 -0.90
N GLY A 33 4.28 -20.32 -0.89
CA GLY A 33 3.55 -20.64 0.34
C GLY A 33 4.35 -21.43 1.36
N ASP A 34 5.40 -22.11 0.91
CA ASP A 34 6.31 -22.91 1.75
C ASP A 34 7.55 -22.10 2.20
N ASP A 35 7.72 -20.87 1.71
CA ASP A 35 8.84 -20.01 2.12
C ASP A 35 8.64 -19.57 3.59
N PRO A 36 9.59 -19.87 4.51
CA PRO A 36 9.46 -19.52 5.92
C PRO A 36 9.40 -18.02 6.19
N GLY A 37 9.72 -17.19 5.21
CA GLY A 37 9.59 -15.73 5.29
C GLY A 37 8.26 -15.19 4.76
N VAL A 38 7.32 -16.08 4.38
CA VAL A 38 5.98 -15.73 3.92
C VAL A 38 4.93 -16.30 4.86
N GLU A 39 4.10 -15.43 5.39
CA GLU A 39 2.89 -15.82 6.12
C GLU A 39 1.68 -15.60 5.22
N HIS A 40 1.05 -16.68 4.76
CA HIS A 40 -0.15 -16.59 3.94
C HIS A 40 -1.40 -16.58 4.82
N LEU A 41 -2.14 -15.49 4.79
CA LEU A 41 -3.42 -15.33 5.48
C LEU A 41 -4.58 -15.34 4.49
N ARG A 42 -5.40 -16.38 4.55
CA ARG A 42 -6.64 -16.48 3.77
C ARG A 42 -7.72 -15.61 4.40
N ARG A 43 -7.68 -14.33 4.10
CA ARG A 43 -8.56 -13.30 4.65
C ARG A 43 -8.92 -12.25 3.61
N ASP A 44 -10.02 -11.56 3.86
CA ASP A 44 -10.40 -10.37 3.11
C ASP A 44 -9.41 -9.23 3.35
N ALA A 45 -8.74 -8.80 2.29
CA ALA A 45 -7.76 -7.70 2.32
C ALA A 45 -8.36 -6.39 2.83
N PHE A 46 -9.63 -6.12 2.56
CA PHE A 46 -10.31 -4.91 3.04
C PHE A 46 -10.60 -4.91 4.54
N ARG A 47 -10.65 -6.08 5.16
CA ARG A 47 -10.92 -6.25 6.59
C ARG A 47 -9.68 -6.54 7.41
N TYR A 48 -8.57 -6.82 6.75
CA TYR A 48 -7.33 -7.13 7.43
C TYR A 48 -6.72 -5.89 8.10
N HIS A 49 -6.19 -6.08 9.30
CA HIS A 49 -5.38 -5.12 10.05
C HIS A 49 -4.13 -5.82 10.55
N PRO A 50 -2.93 -5.25 10.37
CA PRO A 50 -1.72 -5.87 10.86
C PRO A 50 -1.65 -5.77 12.40
N PRO A 51 -1.08 -6.77 13.08
CA PRO A 51 -0.92 -6.74 14.53
C PRO A 51 0.08 -5.68 15.00
N ALA A 52 0.99 -5.27 14.13
CA ALA A 52 1.95 -4.20 14.34
C ALA A 52 2.19 -3.44 13.03
N PRO A 53 2.65 -2.17 13.08
CA PRO A 53 2.97 -1.42 11.88
C PRO A 53 4.00 -2.13 11.01
N VAL A 54 3.79 -2.11 9.69
CA VAL A 54 4.71 -2.65 8.69
C VAL A 54 5.51 -1.54 8.02
N ASP A 55 6.69 -1.88 7.48
CA ASP A 55 7.48 -0.92 6.70
C ASP A 55 6.81 -0.60 5.37
N TRP A 56 6.33 -1.62 4.67
CA TRP A 56 5.72 -1.51 3.36
C TRP A 56 4.36 -2.18 3.31
N LEU A 57 3.42 -1.50 2.70
CA LEU A 57 2.15 -2.05 2.25
C LEU A 57 2.19 -2.15 0.73
N LEU A 58 2.00 -3.35 0.20
CA LEU A 58 1.74 -3.58 -1.22
C LEU A 58 0.26 -3.90 -1.39
N CYS A 59 -0.35 -3.46 -2.49
CA CYS A 59 -1.77 -3.76 -2.73
C CYS A 59 -2.08 -3.80 -4.22
N ASP A 60 -2.49 -4.96 -4.71
CA ASP A 60 -2.95 -5.17 -6.08
C ASP A 60 -4.33 -5.85 -6.12
N VAL A 61 -5.23 -5.41 -5.24
CA VAL A 61 -6.60 -5.93 -5.23
C VAL A 61 -7.39 -5.42 -6.43
N VAL A 62 -8.17 -6.32 -7.01
CA VAL A 62 -9.12 -5.97 -8.08
C VAL A 62 -10.40 -5.46 -7.46
N ASP A 63 -10.55 -4.15 -7.38
CA ASP A 63 -11.75 -3.47 -6.90
C ASP A 63 -11.88 -2.08 -7.53
N ARG A 64 -13.00 -1.42 -7.27
CA ARG A 64 -13.21 -0.03 -7.70
C ARG A 64 -12.13 0.87 -7.09
N PRO A 65 -11.55 1.81 -7.86
CA PRO A 65 -10.46 2.66 -7.39
C PRO A 65 -10.79 3.42 -6.10
N GLN A 66 -12.06 3.78 -5.89
CA GLN A 66 -12.49 4.43 -4.65
C GLN A 66 -12.41 3.51 -3.42
N GLY A 67 -12.63 2.19 -3.61
CA GLY A 67 -12.47 1.18 -2.57
C GLY A 67 -11.00 1.06 -2.15
N VAL A 68 -10.12 0.90 -3.13
CA VAL A 68 -8.67 0.83 -2.92
C VAL A 68 -8.15 2.12 -2.28
N ALA A 69 -8.56 3.30 -2.78
CA ALA A 69 -8.16 4.58 -2.20
C ALA A 69 -8.55 4.69 -0.72
N ARG A 70 -9.77 4.31 -0.35
CA ARG A 70 -10.21 4.31 1.06
C ARG A 70 -9.40 3.32 1.92
N LEU A 71 -9.07 2.16 1.38
CA LEU A 71 -8.23 1.18 2.06
C LEU A 71 -6.84 1.78 2.37
N MET A 72 -6.17 2.38 1.37
CA MET A 72 -4.87 3.01 1.54
C MET A 72 -4.91 4.18 2.53
N LEU A 73 -5.92 5.04 2.43
CA LEU A 73 -6.12 6.15 3.38
C LEU A 73 -6.27 5.66 4.82
N ARG A 74 -7.02 4.57 5.04
CA ARG A 74 -7.18 3.97 6.35
C ARG A 74 -5.85 3.49 6.91
N TRP A 75 -5.06 2.77 6.12
CA TRP A 75 -3.76 2.27 6.54
C TRP A 75 -2.77 3.38 6.87
N LEU A 76 -2.69 4.41 6.04
CA LEU A 76 -1.80 5.55 6.26
C LEU A 76 -2.21 6.37 7.48
N ARG A 77 -3.51 6.67 7.64
CA ARG A 77 -4.02 7.45 8.78
C ARG A 77 -3.85 6.72 10.10
N ALA A 78 -4.12 5.42 10.13
CA ALA A 78 -3.94 4.59 11.31
C ALA A 78 -2.46 4.32 11.64
N GLY A 79 -1.53 4.65 10.74
CA GLY A 79 -0.12 4.38 10.92
C GLY A 79 0.26 2.91 10.79
N HIS A 80 -0.58 2.11 10.13
CA HIS A 80 -0.34 0.68 9.95
C HIS A 80 0.82 0.38 8.99
N CYS A 81 1.19 1.34 8.13
CA CYS A 81 2.36 1.23 7.27
C CYS A 81 3.16 2.52 7.21
N ARG A 82 4.44 2.41 6.90
CA ARG A 82 5.34 3.54 6.67
C ARG A 82 5.27 4.04 5.23
N ALA A 83 5.19 3.12 4.29
CA ALA A 83 5.01 3.39 2.88
C ALA A 83 4.01 2.40 2.26
N ALA A 84 3.32 2.84 1.23
CA ALA A 84 2.41 2.02 0.44
C ALA A 84 2.75 2.13 -1.05
N LEU A 85 2.68 1.02 -1.75
CA LEU A 85 2.74 0.91 -3.20
C LEU A 85 1.52 0.10 -3.65
N PHE A 86 0.71 0.66 -4.51
CA PHE A 86 -0.54 0.02 -4.90
C PHE A 86 -0.98 0.40 -6.30
N ASN A 87 -1.75 -0.46 -6.92
CA ASN A 87 -2.33 -0.25 -8.22
C ASN A 87 -3.77 0.27 -8.11
N LEU A 88 -4.09 1.29 -8.92
CA LEU A 88 -5.44 1.76 -9.15
C LEU A 88 -5.90 1.30 -10.52
N LYS A 89 -6.89 0.43 -10.56
CA LYS A 89 -7.59 0.08 -11.79
C LYS A 89 -8.50 1.25 -12.17
N LEU A 90 -8.25 1.86 -13.34
CA LEU A 90 -8.92 3.10 -13.72
C LEU A 90 -10.24 2.83 -14.43
N PRO A 91 -11.28 3.63 -14.17
CA PRO A 91 -12.52 3.53 -14.93
C PRO A 91 -12.33 4.09 -16.34
N MET A 92 -13.06 3.55 -17.31
CA MET A 92 -13.05 4.07 -18.69
C MET A 92 -13.49 5.55 -18.77
N ARG A 93 -14.37 5.99 -17.86
CA ARG A 93 -14.80 7.38 -17.79
C ARG A 93 -14.01 8.15 -16.72
N ARG A 94 -13.46 9.29 -17.13
CA ARG A 94 -12.74 10.24 -16.26
C ARG A 94 -11.59 9.62 -15.42
N PRO A 95 -10.70 8.85 -16.06
CA PRO A 95 -9.59 8.22 -15.33
C PRO A 95 -8.71 9.23 -14.59
N LEU A 96 -8.40 10.37 -15.21
CA LEU A 96 -7.57 11.42 -14.62
C LEU A 96 -8.19 12.04 -13.36
N GLU A 97 -9.52 12.28 -13.36
CA GLU A 97 -10.18 12.80 -12.16
C GLU A 97 -10.07 11.81 -10.99
N THR A 98 -10.20 10.51 -11.28
CA THR A 98 -10.07 9.45 -10.27
C THR A 98 -8.66 9.45 -9.66
N VAL A 99 -7.63 9.51 -10.51
CA VAL A 99 -6.23 9.59 -10.05
C VAL A 99 -6.03 10.86 -9.22
N GLN A 100 -6.34 12.03 -9.75
CA GLN A 100 -6.14 13.31 -9.07
C GLN A 100 -6.85 13.38 -7.71
N ARG A 101 -8.08 12.90 -7.63
CA ARG A 101 -8.84 12.85 -6.38
C ARG A 101 -8.14 11.96 -5.35
N THR A 102 -7.67 10.78 -5.78
CA THR A 102 -6.96 9.85 -4.91
C THR A 102 -5.65 10.46 -4.41
N LEU A 103 -4.85 11.06 -5.30
CA LEU A 103 -3.57 11.67 -4.93
C LEU A 103 -3.78 12.81 -3.91
N ARG A 104 -4.72 13.74 -4.16
CA ARG A 104 -5.05 14.82 -3.21
C ARG A 104 -5.48 14.30 -1.85
N ALA A 105 -6.29 13.24 -1.81
CA ALA A 105 -6.73 12.64 -0.55
C ALA A 105 -5.58 12.01 0.25
N LEU A 106 -4.60 11.40 -0.45
CA LEU A 106 -3.40 10.85 0.16
C LEU A 106 -2.45 11.97 0.64
N GLU A 107 -2.22 13.00 -0.17
CA GLU A 107 -1.42 14.18 0.19
C GLU A 107 -1.98 14.90 1.44
N ALA A 108 -3.31 14.97 1.55
CA ALA A 108 -3.99 15.53 2.73
C ALA A 108 -3.70 14.77 4.03
N THR A 109 -3.16 13.55 3.97
CA THR A 109 -2.65 12.84 5.16
C THR A 109 -1.25 13.29 5.58
N GLY A 110 -0.62 14.19 4.83
CA GLY A 110 0.78 14.59 5.01
C GLY A 110 1.79 13.63 4.37
N ALA A 111 1.32 12.67 3.57
CA ALA A 111 2.19 11.75 2.84
C ALA A 111 2.86 12.43 1.64
N GLU A 112 4.08 12.02 1.32
CA GLU A 112 4.67 12.22 -0.01
C GLU A 112 4.02 11.22 -0.95
N VAL A 113 3.50 11.69 -2.09
CA VAL A 113 2.76 10.86 -3.04
C VAL A 113 3.33 11.01 -4.43
N ARG A 114 3.47 9.90 -5.14
CA ARG A 114 3.87 9.83 -6.55
C ARG A 114 2.97 8.84 -7.26
N ALA A 115 2.71 9.08 -8.53
CA ALA A 115 1.96 8.16 -9.36
C ALA A 115 2.56 8.09 -10.76
N GLY A 116 2.49 6.92 -11.36
CA GLY A 116 2.97 6.70 -12.72
C GLY A 116 2.38 5.44 -13.31
N GLN A 117 2.33 5.41 -14.63
CA GLN A 117 2.00 4.21 -15.36
C GLN A 117 3.31 3.45 -15.60
N LEU A 118 3.51 2.33 -14.89
CA LEU A 118 4.74 1.56 -14.95
C LEU A 118 4.74 0.53 -16.07
N TYR A 119 3.57 0.19 -16.60
CA TYR A 119 3.40 -0.78 -17.67
C TYR A 119 2.36 -0.27 -18.69
N HIS A 120 2.38 -0.78 -19.92
CA HIS A 120 1.43 -0.40 -20.98
C HIS A 120 0.00 -0.89 -20.76
N ASP A 121 -0.34 -1.29 -19.57
CA ASP A 121 -1.72 -1.60 -19.20
C ASP A 121 -2.48 -0.29 -19.02
N ARG A 122 -3.29 0.04 -20.02
CA ARG A 122 -3.94 1.34 -20.22
C ARG A 122 -4.89 1.74 -19.09
N GLU A 123 -5.26 0.79 -18.24
CA GLU A 123 -6.31 0.95 -17.24
C GLU A 123 -5.76 0.95 -15.81
N GLU A 124 -4.44 1.08 -15.65
CA GLU A 124 -3.80 0.99 -14.35
C GLU A 124 -2.78 2.10 -14.12
N VAL A 125 -2.79 2.65 -12.93
CA VAL A 125 -1.76 3.57 -12.41
C VAL A 125 -1.23 3.03 -11.09
N THR A 126 0.09 2.93 -10.99
CA THR A 126 0.77 2.60 -9.74
C THR A 126 0.97 3.86 -8.92
N VAL A 127 0.58 3.82 -7.66
CA VAL A 127 0.70 4.91 -6.69
C VAL A 127 1.64 4.52 -5.58
N TYR A 128 2.60 5.38 -5.30
CA TYR A 128 3.47 5.33 -4.15
C TYR A 128 3.05 6.41 -3.17
N ALA A 129 2.90 6.07 -1.88
CA ALA A 129 2.62 7.00 -0.81
C ALA A 129 3.49 6.69 0.41
N ARG A 130 4.21 7.68 0.94
CA ARG A 130 5.06 7.52 2.11
C ARG A 130 4.76 8.57 3.16
N ARG A 131 4.59 8.16 4.41
CA ARG A 131 4.48 9.09 5.53
C ARG A 131 5.78 9.87 5.68
N ARG A 132 5.71 11.18 5.68
CA ARG A 132 6.86 12.03 6.04
C ARG A 132 7.23 11.72 7.50
N ARG A 133 8.52 11.54 7.77
CA ARG A 133 8.99 11.55 9.16
C ARG A 133 8.61 12.92 9.73
N ARG A 134 7.87 12.96 10.84
CA ARG A 134 7.84 14.19 11.64
C ARG A 134 9.29 14.51 11.99
N PRO A 135 9.79 15.74 11.71
CA PRO A 135 11.07 16.12 12.25
C PRO A 135 11.03 15.88 13.77
N PRO A 136 12.13 15.43 14.39
CA PRO A 136 12.19 15.35 15.85
C PRO A 136 11.70 16.70 16.37
N PHE A 137 10.81 16.65 17.36
CA PHE A 137 10.26 17.82 18.02
C PHE A 137 11.43 18.71 18.46
N GLU A 138 11.69 19.82 17.78
CA GLU A 138 12.56 20.85 18.29
C GLU A 138 11.94 21.33 19.59
N ALA A 139 12.54 20.92 20.70
CA ALA A 139 12.17 21.42 22.01
C ALA A 139 12.25 22.95 21.93
N ARG A 140 11.10 23.65 22.07
CA ARG A 140 11.10 25.11 22.19
C ARG A 140 12.16 25.48 23.22
N PRO A 141 13.08 26.38 22.92
CA PRO A 141 13.99 26.89 23.91
C PRO A 141 13.15 27.45 25.06
N LYS A 142 13.33 26.91 26.25
CA LYS A 142 12.73 27.45 27.48
C LYS A 142 13.17 28.89 27.59
N GLY A 143 12.19 29.76 27.65
CA GLY A 143 12.28 31.20 27.58
C GLY A 143 13.42 31.82 28.35
N LEU A 144 13.99 32.83 27.72
CA LEU A 144 14.62 33.92 28.44
C LEU A 144 13.51 34.72 29.16
N ARG A 145 13.69 34.85 30.45
CA ARG A 145 12.99 35.86 31.28
C ARG A 145 13.56 37.23 30.96
#